data_0519fee37312032885b0f10b1f66aa15
#
_entry.id   0519fee37312032885b0f10b1f66aa15
#
_cell.length_a   1.000
_cell.length_b   1.000
_cell.length_c   1.000
_cell.angle_alpha   90.00
_cell.angle_beta   90.00
_cell.angle_gamma   90.00
#
_symmetry.space_group_name_H-M   'P 1'
#
loop_
_entity.id
_entity.type
_entity.pdbx_description
1 polymer ?
#
loop_
_entity_poly.entity_id
_entity_poly.type
_entity_poly.pdbx_seq_one_letter_code
_entity_poly.pdbx_strand_id
1 'polypeptide(L)'
;MAYLEIEKVVGREILDSRGNPTVEAEVTLIDGTVSRGTSPSGASTGEFEALELRDGDKSRYLGKGVSKAVENINTVINDTITGMDASDIYAIDKAMIEADGTKDKSNLGANAILAVSIATARAAATALDIPLYRFLGGISGNRLPVPMMNILNGGAHAANTVDVQEFMIMPVGAPSFKECLRWCAEVFHALAALLKSKGLATSVGDEGGFAPDLASDEEAIQYILEAVKNAGYEPGKDFMIAMDAASSEWKGSKKGEYVLPKAGTKFTSAELIEHWKKLVEKYPIISIEDALDEEDWEGWQQLTKELGDKVQLVGDDLFVTNTERLAKGIELGCGNSILIKLNQIGSVSETLEAIKMAHKAGYTAISSHRSGETADTTIADLAVALNTCQIKTGAPSRSERVAKYNQLLRIEEELGDSAVYPQMKAFNVKK
;
A
#
# COMPACT_ATOMS: atom_id res chain seq x y z
N MET A 1 -4.41 -34.85 5.33
CA MET A 1 -4.17 -33.46 5.74
C MET A 1 -5.03 -33.23 6.97
N ALA A 2 -4.54 -32.57 8.01
CA ALA A 2 -5.41 -32.20 9.12
C ALA A 2 -6.43 -31.18 8.59
N TYR A 3 -7.70 -31.39 8.86
CA TYR A 3 -8.77 -30.45 8.55
C TYR A 3 -8.76 -29.37 9.62
N LEU A 4 -8.51 -28.12 9.22
CA LEU A 4 -8.39 -26.98 10.13
C LEU A 4 -9.76 -26.30 10.29
N GLU A 5 -10.68 -26.99 10.96
CA GLU A 5 -12.07 -26.56 11.08
C GLU A 5 -12.20 -25.27 11.90
N ILE A 6 -12.92 -24.30 11.37
CA ILE A 6 -13.28 -23.06 12.06
C ILE A 6 -14.38 -23.37 13.08
N GLU A 7 -14.10 -23.14 14.36
CA GLU A 7 -15.07 -23.28 15.45
C GLU A 7 -15.98 -22.05 15.56
N LYS A 8 -15.36 -20.84 15.48
CA LYS A 8 -16.10 -19.57 15.57
C LYS A 8 -15.31 -18.40 15.05
N VAL A 9 -16.03 -17.33 14.72
CA VAL A 9 -15.49 -16.03 14.36
C VAL A 9 -16.10 -14.94 15.23
N VAL A 10 -15.26 -14.03 15.75
CA VAL A 10 -15.68 -12.91 16.59
C VAL A 10 -15.12 -11.62 16.04
N GLY A 11 -16.01 -10.66 15.73
CA GLY A 11 -15.65 -9.30 15.32
C GLY A 11 -15.67 -8.33 16.50
N ARG A 12 -14.81 -7.30 16.44
CA ARG A 12 -14.83 -6.19 17.37
C ARG A 12 -14.41 -4.89 16.69
N GLU A 13 -14.87 -3.77 17.26
CA GLU A 13 -14.44 -2.44 16.88
C GLU A 13 -13.15 -2.09 17.62
N ILE A 14 -12.12 -1.66 16.90
CA ILE A 14 -10.85 -1.17 17.44
C ILE A 14 -10.54 0.22 16.86
N LEU A 15 -9.49 0.89 17.30
CA LEU A 15 -9.05 2.16 16.74
C LEU A 15 -7.87 1.98 15.79
N ASP A 16 -7.91 2.71 14.69
CA ASP A 16 -6.79 2.87 13.77
C ASP A 16 -5.77 3.92 14.26
N SER A 17 -4.68 4.11 13.53
CA SER A 17 -3.60 5.06 13.85
C SER A 17 -4.03 6.53 13.84
N ARG A 18 -5.22 6.84 13.29
CA ARG A 18 -5.82 8.18 13.29
C ARG A 18 -6.87 8.36 14.39
N GLY A 19 -7.10 7.34 15.22
CA GLY A 19 -8.15 7.34 16.25
C GLY A 19 -9.56 7.15 15.70
N ASN A 20 -9.70 6.70 14.45
CA ASN A 20 -10.99 6.30 13.88
C ASN A 20 -11.24 4.82 14.14
N PRO A 21 -12.52 4.41 14.34
CA PRO A 21 -12.84 2.99 14.48
C PRO A 21 -12.58 2.23 13.19
N THR A 22 -12.10 0.99 13.36
CA THR A 22 -11.99 -0.01 12.31
C THR A 22 -12.30 -1.40 12.86
N VAL A 23 -12.23 -2.42 12.00
CA VAL A 23 -12.68 -3.79 12.30
C VAL A 23 -11.50 -4.69 12.61
N GLU A 24 -11.58 -5.44 13.69
CA GLU A 24 -10.75 -6.62 13.99
C GLU A 24 -11.64 -7.86 14.04
N ALA A 25 -11.21 -8.92 13.37
CA ALA A 25 -11.80 -10.25 13.51
C ALA A 25 -10.83 -11.20 14.23
N GLU A 26 -11.40 -12.13 14.98
CA GLU A 26 -10.70 -13.23 15.65
C GLU A 26 -11.32 -14.55 15.21
N VAL A 27 -10.49 -15.43 14.66
CA VAL A 27 -10.88 -16.78 14.22
C VAL A 27 -10.32 -17.80 15.21
N THR A 28 -11.19 -18.68 15.73
CA THR A 28 -10.83 -19.81 16.58
C THR A 28 -11.04 -21.10 15.81
N LEU A 29 -10.05 -21.99 15.81
CA LEU A 29 -10.14 -23.33 15.24
C LEU A 29 -10.48 -24.36 16.33
N ILE A 30 -11.01 -25.52 15.95
CA ILE A 30 -11.39 -26.58 16.88
C ILE A 30 -10.22 -27.15 17.70
N ASP A 31 -8.97 -26.97 17.24
CA ASP A 31 -7.77 -27.35 17.99
C ASP A 31 -7.37 -26.33 19.08
N GLY A 32 -8.13 -25.23 19.20
CA GLY A 32 -7.88 -24.14 20.13
C GLY A 32 -6.95 -23.05 19.59
N THR A 33 -6.48 -23.15 18.33
CA THR A 33 -5.71 -22.08 17.68
C THR A 33 -6.57 -20.83 17.53
N VAL A 34 -6.03 -19.66 17.91
CA VAL A 34 -6.69 -18.37 17.80
C VAL A 34 -5.80 -17.39 17.08
N SER A 35 -6.34 -16.71 16.06
CA SER A 35 -5.62 -15.64 15.33
C SER A 35 -6.51 -14.46 15.01
N ARG A 36 -5.90 -13.31 14.79
CA ARG A 36 -6.58 -12.04 14.52
C ARG A 36 -6.16 -11.46 13.18
N GLY A 37 -7.09 -10.72 12.59
CA GLY A 37 -6.86 -9.91 11.40
C GLY A 37 -7.58 -8.57 11.53
N THR A 38 -7.01 -7.51 10.97
CA THR A 38 -7.60 -6.19 11.01
C THR A 38 -7.71 -5.61 9.61
N SER A 39 -8.72 -4.76 9.38
CA SER A 39 -8.84 -4.02 8.14
C SER A 39 -8.33 -2.60 8.33
N PRO A 40 -7.36 -2.12 7.51
CA PRO A 40 -6.96 -0.72 7.50
C PRO A 40 -8.01 0.15 6.82
N SER A 41 -7.87 1.49 6.91
CA SER A 41 -8.79 2.47 6.35
C SER A 41 -8.07 3.57 5.59
N GLY A 42 -8.55 3.97 4.40
CA GLY A 42 -8.00 5.06 3.62
C GLY A 42 -8.43 6.45 4.12
N ALA A 43 -7.64 7.49 3.82
CA ALA A 43 -8.06 8.89 3.92
C ALA A 43 -8.68 9.37 2.61
N SER A 44 -8.01 9.10 1.49
CA SER A 44 -8.56 9.15 0.13
C SER A 44 -9.00 7.76 -0.30
N THR A 45 -10.06 7.66 -1.07
CA THR A 45 -10.57 6.38 -1.60
C THR A 45 -10.86 6.55 -3.08
N GLY A 46 -10.33 5.65 -3.92
CA GLY A 46 -10.68 5.57 -5.33
C GLY A 46 -12.19 5.29 -5.51
N GLU A 47 -12.79 5.83 -6.55
CA GLU A 47 -14.23 5.68 -6.84
C GLU A 47 -14.65 4.20 -6.97
N PHE A 48 -13.72 3.33 -7.34
CA PHE A 48 -13.99 1.92 -7.66
C PHE A 48 -13.54 0.94 -6.57
N GLU A 49 -13.18 1.42 -5.37
CA GLU A 49 -12.85 0.56 -4.23
C GLU A 49 -14.08 -0.21 -3.72
N ALA A 50 -13.86 -1.41 -3.17
CA ALA A 50 -14.89 -2.12 -2.43
C ALA A 50 -15.32 -1.32 -1.18
N LEU A 51 -16.59 -1.44 -0.80
CA LEU A 51 -17.19 -0.57 0.22
C LEU A 51 -16.69 -0.88 1.62
N GLU A 52 -16.06 0.09 2.25
CA GLU A 52 -15.82 0.12 3.69
C GLU A 52 -17.13 0.48 4.41
N LEU A 53 -17.76 -0.51 5.07
CA LEU A 53 -19.06 -0.32 5.70
C LEU A 53 -18.91 0.51 6.98
N ARG A 54 -19.53 1.70 6.99
CA ARG A 54 -19.62 2.64 8.10
C ARG A 54 -21.06 2.79 8.58
N ASP A 55 -21.26 3.01 9.88
CA ASP A 55 -22.59 3.11 10.48
C ASP A 55 -23.37 4.35 10.03
N GLY A 56 -22.68 5.46 9.76
CA GLY A 56 -23.27 6.74 9.38
C GLY A 56 -23.96 7.47 10.55
N ASP A 57 -23.98 6.90 11.75
CA ASP A 57 -24.56 7.52 12.95
C ASP A 57 -23.62 8.59 13.51
N LYS A 58 -23.98 9.86 13.28
CA LYS A 58 -23.16 11.00 13.71
C LYS A 58 -23.04 11.16 15.23
N SER A 59 -23.92 10.54 16.01
CA SER A 59 -23.85 10.56 17.47
C SER A 59 -22.72 9.68 18.02
N ARG A 60 -22.16 8.78 17.17
CA ARG A 60 -21.11 7.84 17.52
C ARG A 60 -19.96 7.94 16.52
N TYR A 61 -18.75 8.26 16.99
CA TYR A 61 -17.54 8.46 16.15
C TYR A 61 -17.75 9.38 14.93
N LEU A 62 -18.61 10.39 15.07
CA LEU A 62 -18.94 11.34 13.99
C LEU A 62 -19.44 10.67 12.70
N GLY A 63 -20.08 9.51 12.81
CA GLY A 63 -20.58 8.71 11.68
C GLY A 63 -19.62 7.63 11.19
N LYS A 64 -18.41 7.55 11.73
CA LYS A 64 -17.36 6.61 11.29
C LYS A 64 -17.38 5.25 12.02
N GLY A 65 -18.37 4.99 12.89
CA GLY A 65 -18.55 3.71 13.59
C GLY A 65 -18.60 2.52 12.62
N VAL A 66 -18.23 1.33 13.09
CA VAL A 66 -18.22 0.08 12.30
C VAL A 66 -19.04 -1.03 12.95
N SER A 67 -20.02 -0.65 13.79
CA SER A 67 -20.86 -1.61 14.54
C SER A 67 -21.62 -2.57 13.63
N LYS A 68 -22.10 -2.10 12.46
CA LYS A 68 -22.78 -2.94 11.46
C LYS A 68 -21.84 -3.99 10.86
N ALA A 69 -20.63 -3.59 10.52
CA ALA A 69 -19.62 -4.52 10.01
C ALA A 69 -19.25 -5.57 11.07
N VAL A 70 -19.10 -5.15 12.33
CA VAL A 70 -18.85 -6.05 13.47
C VAL A 70 -20.04 -7.01 13.69
N GLU A 71 -21.27 -6.54 13.61
CA GLU A 71 -22.47 -7.37 13.69
C GLU A 71 -22.51 -8.40 12.57
N ASN A 72 -22.19 -8.02 11.35
CA ASN A 72 -22.11 -8.93 10.19
C ASN A 72 -21.07 -10.03 10.41
N ILE A 73 -19.93 -9.74 11.04
CA ILE A 73 -18.93 -10.76 11.41
C ILE A 73 -19.51 -11.72 12.43
N ASN A 74 -20.15 -11.20 13.50
CA ASN A 74 -20.63 -12.00 14.62
C ASN A 74 -21.88 -12.83 14.29
N THR A 75 -22.53 -12.56 13.16
CA THR A 75 -23.74 -13.27 12.70
C THR A 75 -23.51 -13.93 11.36
N VAL A 76 -23.79 -13.22 10.25
CA VAL A 76 -23.80 -13.80 8.89
C VAL A 76 -22.47 -14.47 8.51
N ILE A 77 -21.33 -13.80 8.75
CA ILE A 77 -20.03 -14.35 8.38
C ILE A 77 -19.69 -15.56 9.25
N ASN A 78 -19.87 -15.45 10.57
CA ASN A 78 -19.65 -16.55 11.48
C ASN A 78 -20.47 -17.78 11.07
N ASP A 79 -21.77 -17.61 10.80
CA ASP A 79 -22.66 -18.72 10.42
C ASP A 79 -22.29 -19.31 9.06
N THR A 80 -21.74 -18.48 8.15
CA THR A 80 -21.36 -18.92 6.80
C THR A 80 -20.10 -19.80 6.80
N ILE A 81 -19.08 -19.47 7.60
CA ILE A 81 -17.78 -20.13 7.49
C ILE A 81 -17.45 -21.08 8.66
N THR A 82 -18.25 -21.11 9.72
CA THR A 82 -18.09 -22.11 10.80
C THR A 82 -18.21 -23.54 10.22
N GLY A 83 -17.28 -24.41 10.60
CA GLY A 83 -17.19 -25.76 10.06
C GLY A 83 -16.36 -25.89 8.78
N MET A 84 -15.97 -24.78 8.14
CA MET A 84 -15.11 -24.80 6.95
C MET A 84 -13.63 -24.98 7.31
N ASP A 85 -12.84 -25.45 6.35
CA ASP A 85 -11.38 -25.62 6.50
C ASP A 85 -10.66 -24.30 6.32
N ALA A 86 -10.04 -23.77 7.37
CA ALA A 86 -9.29 -22.53 7.37
C ALA A 86 -8.07 -22.54 6.41
N SER A 87 -7.58 -23.70 5.99
CA SER A 87 -6.47 -23.81 5.04
C SER A 87 -6.89 -23.51 3.60
N ASP A 88 -8.19 -23.54 3.28
CA ASP A 88 -8.73 -23.20 1.98
C ASP A 88 -9.27 -21.76 1.94
N ILE A 89 -8.33 -20.79 1.93
CA ILE A 89 -8.66 -19.36 1.91
C ILE A 89 -9.54 -18.98 0.71
N TYR A 90 -9.37 -19.64 -0.43
CA TYR A 90 -10.19 -19.36 -1.61
C TYR A 90 -11.65 -19.76 -1.39
N ALA A 91 -11.91 -20.92 -0.78
CA ALA A 91 -13.28 -21.34 -0.46
C ALA A 91 -13.90 -20.44 0.62
N ILE A 92 -13.14 -20.05 1.65
CA ILE A 92 -13.58 -19.16 2.72
C ILE A 92 -13.98 -17.79 2.15
N ASP A 93 -13.09 -17.15 1.39
CA ASP A 93 -13.36 -15.83 0.81
C ASP A 93 -14.54 -15.88 -0.15
N LYS A 94 -14.61 -16.92 -0.99
CA LYS A 94 -15.73 -17.14 -1.89
C LYS A 94 -17.05 -17.24 -1.15
N ALA A 95 -17.11 -18.01 -0.06
CA ALA A 95 -18.33 -18.16 0.74
C ALA A 95 -18.80 -16.80 1.33
N MET A 96 -17.86 -15.99 1.85
CA MET A 96 -18.19 -14.66 2.37
C MET A 96 -18.66 -13.70 1.27
N ILE A 97 -18.02 -13.71 0.11
CA ILE A 97 -18.39 -12.87 -1.06
C ILE A 97 -19.77 -13.27 -1.59
N GLU A 98 -20.07 -14.56 -1.69
CA GLU A 98 -21.38 -15.06 -2.09
C GLU A 98 -22.47 -14.72 -1.06
N ALA A 99 -22.16 -14.74 0.24
CA ALA A 99 -23.06 -14.30 1.31
C ALA A 99 -23.34 -12.80 1.27
N ASP A 100 -22.38 -11.97 0.86
CA ASP A 100 -22.57 -10.54 0.61
C ASP A 100 -23.49 -10.31 -0.60
N GLY A 101 -23.25 -10.98 -1.70
CA GLY A 101 -24.07 -10.99 -2.91
C GLY A 101 -24.02 -9.69 -3.73
N THR A 102 -23.19 -8.70 -3.38
CA THR A 102 -22.99 -7.46 -4.15
C THR A 102 -21.62 -7.41 -4.78
N LYS A 103 -21.45 -6.61 -5.83
CA LYS A 103 -20.17 -6.49 -6.54
C LYS A 103 -19.12 -5.76 -5.67
N ASP A 104 -19.53 -4.78 -4.90
CA ASP A 104 -18.70 -3.90 -4.10
C ASP A 104 -18.65 -4.28 -2.61
N LYS A 105 -19.21 -5.44 -2.24
CA LYS A 105 -19.28 -5.94 -0.86
C LYS A 105 -20.04 -5.00 0.10
N SER A 106 -21.09 -4.32 -0.42
CA SER A 106 -21.82 -3.28 0.32
C SER A 106 -22.79 -3.82 1.38
N ASN A 107 -23.16 -5.09 1.34
CA ASN A 107 -24.05 -5.68 2.34
C ASN A 107 -23.33 -6.05 3.64
N LEU A 108 -22.22 -6.79 3.56
CA LEU A 108 -21.44 -7.20 4.73
C LEU A 108 -20.34 -6.19 5.09
N GLY A 109 -19.78 -5.52 4.08
CA GLY A 109 -18.66 -4.61 4.17
C GLY A 109 -17.33 -5.28 3.82
N ALA A 110 -16.57 -4.65 2.90
CA ALA A 110 -15.23 -5.13 2.56
C ALA A 110 -14.30 -5.17 3.76
N ASN A 111 -14.45 -4.24 4.72
CA ASN A 111 -13.70 -4.24 5.98
C ASN A 111 -14.01 -5.45 6.87
N ALA A 112 -15.27 -5.89 6.94
CA ALA A 112 -15.65 -7.11 7.67
C ALA A 112 -15.07 -8.37 7.02
N ILE A 113 -15.24 -8.51 5.70
CA ILE A 113 -14.75 -9.66 4.93
C ILE A 113 -13.23 -9.75 5.03
N LEU A 114 -12.51 -8.63 4.83
CA LEU A 114 -11.04 -8.62 4.87
C LEU A 114 -10.49 -8.99 6.25
N ALA A 115 -11.04 -8.43 7.32
CA ALA A 115 -10.57 -8.74 8.68
C ALA A 115 -10.67 -10.24 8.96
N VAL A 116 -11.76 -10.88 8.55
CA VAL A 116 -11.96 -12.34 8.69
C VAL A 116 -11.04 -13.13 7.78
N SER A 117 -10.87 -12.72 6.52
CA SER A 117 -9.97 -13.37 5.56
C SER A 117 -8.52 -13.40 6.07
N ILE A 118 -8.01 -12.27 6.60
CA ILE A 118 -6.67 -12.19 7.22
C ILE A 118 -6.60 -13.07 8.46
N ALA A 119 -7.59 -13.00 9.37
CA ALA A 119 -7.61 -13.79 10.59
C ALA A 119 -7.57 -15.29 10.30
N THR A 120 -8.32 -15.73 9.29
CA THR A 120 -8.37 -17.13 8.82
C THR A 120 -7.03 -17.59 8.27
N ALA A 121 -6.42 -16.79 7.39
CA ALA A 121 -5.08 -17.12 6.85
C ALA A 121 -4.03 -17.25 7.96
N ARG A 122 -4.07 -16.37 8.96
CA ARG A 122 -3.18 -16.42 10.13
C ARG A 122 -3.47 -17.62 11.02
N ALA A 123 -4.75 -17.97 11.25
CA ALA A 123 -5.12 -19.14 12.02
C ALA A 123 -4.61 -20.42 11.36
N ALA A 124 -4.80 -20.57 10.06
CA ALA A 124 -4.28 -21.70 9.31
C ALA A 124 -2.74 -21.79 9.37
N ALA A 125 -2.03 -20.68 9.14
CA ALA A 125 -0.58 -20.63 9.25
C ALA A 125 -0.09 -21.05 10.65
N THR A 126 -0.73 -20.53 11.71
CA THR A 126 -0.40 -20.84 13.11
C THR A 126 -0.65 -22.31 13.41
N ALA A 127 -1.81 -22.87 13.03
CA ALA A 127 -2.14 -24.28 13.26
C ALA A 127 -1.21 -25.24 12.50
N LEU A 128 -0.68 -24.82 11.35
CA LEU A 128 0.30 -25.59 10.57
C LEU A 128 1.74 -25.39 11.04
N ASP A 129 1.97 -24.54 12.04
CA ASP A 129 3.30 -24.16 12.55
C ASP A 129 4.24 -23.66 11.46
N ILE A 130 3.70 -22.82 10.56
CA ILE A 130 4.45 -22.16 9.49
C ILE A 130 4.21 -20.64 9.50
N PRO A 131 5.19 -19.81 9.11
CA PRO A 131 5.00 -18.38 9.03
C PRO A 131 3.96 -18.00 7.98
N LEU A 132 3.27 -16.86 8.18
CA LEU A 132 2.23 -16.40 7.26
C LEU A 132 2.73 -16.24 5.82
N TYR A 133 3.94 -15.69 5.62
CA TYR A 133 4.49 -15.55 4.26
C TYR A 133 4.72 -16.91 3.57
N ARG A 134 5.03 -17.96 4.33
CA ARG A 134 5.14 -19.34 3.80
C ARG A 134 3.78 -19.93 3.48
N PHE A 135 2.78 -19.67 4.31
CA PHE A 135 1.43 -20.14 4.06
C PHE A 135 0.85 -19.53 2.78
N LEU A 136 1.03 -18.20 2.59
CA LEU A 136 0.50 -17.48 1.42
C LEU A 136 1.29 -17.74 0.13
N GLY A 137 2.63 -17.86 0.20
CA GLY A 137 3.52 -17.89 -0.97
C GLY A 137 4.24 -19.21 -1.21
N GLY A 138 4.09 -20.18 -0.33
CA GLY A 138 4.82 -21.44 -0.39
C GLY A 138 6.33 -21.28 -0.22
N ILE A 139 7.09 -22.20 -0.78
CA ILE A 139 8.55 -22.24 -0.62
C ILE A 139 9.32 -21.20 -1.45
N SER A 140 8.67 -20.56 -2.42
CA SER A 140 9.31 -19.61 -3.32
C SER A 140 9.38 -18.18 -2.79
N GLY A 141 8.67 -17.86 -1.71
CA GLY A 141 8.68 -16.54 -1.06
C GLY A 141 9.98 -16.32 -0.29
N ASN A 142 10.95 -15.60 -0.89
CA ASN A 142 12.23 -15.34 -0.26
C ASN A 142 12.85 -13.97 -0.61
N ARG A 143 12.11 -13.11 -1.31
CA ARG A 143 12.59 -11.77 -1.70
C ARG A 143 12.08 -10.74 -0.73
N LEU A 144 13.02 -10.08 -0.02
CA LEU A 144 12.71 -8.93 0.81
C LEU A 144 12.39 -7.74 -0.09
N PRO A 145 11.33 -6.95 0.21
CA PRO A 145 10.96 -5.85 -0.65
C PRO A 145 11.89 -4.63 -0.47
N VAL A 146 12.17 -3.90 -1.55
CA VAL A 146 12.72 -2.55 -1.48
C VAL A 146 11.63 -1.62 -0.95
N PRO A 147 11.86 -0.92 0.19
CA PRO A 147 10.86 -0.03 0.73
C PRO A 147 10.77 1.28 -0.05
N MET A 148 9.55 1.75 -0.26
CA MET A 148 9.21 3.11 -0.68
C MET A 148 8.88 3.90 0.58
N MET A 149 9.90 4.50 1.22
CA MET A 149 9.72 5.20 2.49
C MET A 149 9.29 6.63 2.28
N ASN A 150 8.04 6.94 2.62
CA ASN A 150 7.47 8.28 2.55
C ASN A 150 8.05 9.16 3.67
N ILE A 151 9.05 10.00 3.36
CA ILE A 151 9.74 10.86 4.33
C ILE A 151 9.34 12.32 4.26
N LEU A 152 8.62 12.74 3.21
CA LEU A 152 8.08 14.09 3.05
C LEU A 152 6.70 14.05 2.39
N ASN A 153 5.73 14.72 3.01
CA ASN A 153 4.32 14.71 2.63
C ASN A 153 3.87 16.06 2.08
N GLY A 154 2.95 16.00 1.11
CA GLY A 154 2.18 17.12 0.59
C GLY A 154 0.75 16.71 0.28
N GLY A 155 0.13 17.30 -0.74
CA GLY A 155 -1.20 16.96 -1.23
C GLY A 155 -2.26 16.94 -0.12
N ALA A 156 -3.13 15.94 -0.15
CA ALA A 156 -4.15 15.72 0.87
C ALA A 156 -3.58 15.24 2.22
N HIS A 157 -2.35 14.72 2.24
CA HIS A 157 -1.67 14.19 3.43
C HIS A 157 -1.03 15.27 4.33
N ALA A 158 -0.99 16.53 3.88
CA ALA A 158 -0.40 17.64 4.63
C ALA A 158 -1.08 18.98 4.36
N ALA A 159 -1.31 19.74 5.42
CA ALA A 159 -1.79 21.13 5.32
C ALA A 159 -0.60 22.08 5.06
N ASN A 160 0.14 21.87 3.96
CA ASN A 160 1.29 22.66 3.52
C ASN A 160 1.12 23.13 2.06
N THR A 161 2.17 23.64 1.45
CA THR A 161 2.17 24.28 0.13
C THR A 161 2.54 23.35 -1.03
N VAL A 162 2.79 22.07 -0.77
CA VAL A 162 3.27 21.08 -1.74
C VAL A 162 2.10 20.30 -2.32
N ASP A 163 1.99 20.19 -3.66
CA ASP A 163 0.87 19.54 -4.36
C ASP A 163 1.01 18.02 -4.48
N VAL A 164 2.21 17.50 -4.74
CA VAL A 164 2.50 16.07 -4.77
C VAL A 164 2.31 15.48 -3.37
N GLN A 165 1.58 14.36 -3.28
CA GLN A 165 1.12 13.81 -2.02
C GLN A 165 2.22 13.18 -1.18
N GLU A 166 3.14 12.44 -1.83
CA GLU A 166 4.23 11.73 -1.15
C GLU A 166 5.54 11.80 -1.93
N PHE A 167 6.62 12.01 -1.18
CA PHE A 167 7.98 11.89 -1.68
C PHE A 167 8.70 10.81 -0.89
N MET A 168 9.11 9.77 -1.61
CA MET A 168 9.64 8.54 -1.03
C MET A 168 11.09 8.32 -1.43
N ILE A 169 11.89 7.79 -0.51
CA ILE A 169 13.24 7.27 -0.79
C ILE A 169 13.21 5.76 -0.97
N MET A 170 14.02 5.28 -1.90
CA MET A 170 14.18 3.85 -2.20
C MET A 170 15.65 3.45 -2.14
N PRO A 171 16.08 2.66 -1.13
CA PRO A 171 17.48 2.29 -0.90
C PRO A 171 17.95 1.15 -1.82
N VAL A 172 18.01 1.38 -3.11
CA VAL A 172 18.31 0.39 -4.15
C VAL A 172 19.75 -0.10 -4.14
N GLY A 173 20.67 0.63 -3.50
CA GLY A 173 22.08 0.25 -3.37
C GLY A 173 22.39 -0.60 -2.15
N ALA A 174 21.47 -0.77 -1.23
CA ALA A 174 21.71 -1.50 0.02
C ALA A 174 21.93 -3.00 -0.24
N PRO A 175 22.83 -3.65 0.54
CA PRO A 175 23.15 -5.06 0.31
C PRO A 175 22.15 -6.06 0.92
N SER A 176 21.31 -5.61 1.87
CA SER A 176 20.33 -6.42 2.58
C SER A 176 19.16 -5.55 3.06
N PHE A 177 18.06 -6.16 3.49
CA PHE A 177 16.94 -5.42 4.05
C PHE A 177 17.31 -4.72 5.37
N LYS A 178 18.06 -5.38 6.23
CA LYS A 178 18.57 -4.80 7.47
C LYS A 178 19.38 -3.52 7.21
N GLU A 179 20.29 -3.55 6.24
CA GLU A 179 21.07 -2.38 5.88
C GLU A 179 20.21 -1.29 5.21
N CYS A 180 19.26 -1.67 4.37
CA CYS A 180 18.36 -0.69 3.76
C CYS A 180 17.54 0.08 4.80
N LEU A 181 17.05 -0.61 5.84
CA LEU A 181 16.29 0.02 6.92
C LEU A 181 17.18 0.99 7.73
N ARG A 182 18.43 0.61 8.03
CA ARG A 182 19.42 1.49 8.66
C ARG A 182 19.67 2.75 7.82
N TRP A 183 19.96 2.58 6.55
CA TRP A 183 20.21 3.69 5.62
C TRP A 183 19.02 4.66 5.56
N CYS A 184 17.82 4.14 5.46
CA CYS A 184 16.62 4.97 5.44
C CYS A 184 16.42 5.75 6.74
N ALA A 185 16.67 5.15 7.90
CA ALA A 185 16.59 5.83 9.19
C ALA A 185 17.63 6.96 9.29
N GLU A 186 18.86 6.74 8.82
CA GLU A 186 19.92 7.75 8.79
C GLU A 186 19.55 8.92 7.87
N VAL A 187 19.00 8.67 6.68
CA VAL A 187 18.51 9.73 5.77
C VAL A 187 17.33 10.49 6.39
N PHE A 188 16.39 9.79 7.04
CA PHE A 188 15.25 10.41 7.71
C PHE A 188 15.71 11.38 8.81
N HIS A 189 16.68 10.99 9.64
CA HIS A 189 17.26 11.87 10.66
C HIS A 189 18.06 13.01 10.06
N ALA A 190 18.79 12.78 8.97
CA ALA A 190 19.50 13.85 8.24
C ALA A 190 18.53 14.89 7.67
N LEU A 191 17.37 14.43 7.12
CA LEU A 191 16.31 15.33 6.66
C LEU A 191 15.73 16.16 7.81
N ALA A 192 15.47 15.54 8.97
CA ALA A 192 15.00 16.26 10.15
C ALA A 192 15.98 17.37 10.58
N ALA A 193 17.28 17.06 10.61
CA ALA A 193 18.33 18.01 10.96
C ALA A 193 18.41 19.16 9.93
N LEU A 194 18.32 18.85 8.64
CA LEU A 194 18.32 19.82 7.56
C LEU A 194 17.12 20.77 7.66
N LEU A 195 15.90 20.25 7.80
CA LEU A 195 14.67 21.05 7.93
C LEU A 195 14.77 21.98 9.16
N LYS A 196 15.21 21.49 10.31
CA LYS A 196 15.43 22.30 11.52
C LYS A 196 16.44 23.42 11.29
N SER A 197 17.53 23.16 10.56
CA SER A 197 18.55 24.17 10.25
C SER A 197 18.03 25.33 9.39
N LYS A 198 16.96 25.07 8.63
CA LYS A 198 16.25 26.05 7.80
C LYS A 198 15.05 26.70 8.50
N GLY A 199 14.80 26.35 9.77
CA GLY A 199 13.63 26.84 10.53
C GLY A 199 12.29 26.23 10.06
N LEU A 200 12.32 25.11 9.34
CA LEU A 200 11.16 24.42 8.83
C LEU A 200 10.61 23.40 9.85
N ALA A 201 9.30 23.13 9.77
CA ALA A 201 8.61 22.17 10.63
C ALA A 201 9.12 20.74 10.43
N THR A 202 9.24 20.00 11.53
CA THR A 202 9.53 18.57 11.55
C THR A 202 8.41 17.76 12.20
N SER A 203 7.20 18.32 12.24
CA SER A 203 5.99 17.56 12.55
C SER A 203 5.73 16.53 11.47
N VAL A 204 5.24 15.36 11.87
CA VAL A 204 4.97 14.26 10.94
C VAL A 204 3.49 14.14 10.63
N GLY A 205 3.18 13.75 9.40
CA GLY A 205 1.84 13.41 8.94
C GLY A 205 1.39 12.00 9.38
N ASP A 206 0.25 11.58 8.85
CA ASP A 206 -0.36 10.28 9.18
C ASP A 206 0.53 9.08 8.86
N GLU A 207 1.40 9.20 7.89
CA GLU A 207 2.33 8.15 7.45
C GLU A 207 3.76 8.30 7.97
N GLY A 208 3.98 9.25 8.88
CA GLY A 208 5.26 9.45 9.58
C GLY A 208 6.27 10.32 8.85
N GLY A 209 6.02 10.75 7.61
CA GLY A 209 6.86 11.71 6.87
C GLY A 209 6.69 13.13 7.37
N PHE A 210 7.70 13.99 7.16
CA PHE A 210 7.64 15.41 7.53
C PHE A 210 6.69 16.18 6.60
N ALA A 211 6.12 17.27 7.09
CA ALA A 211 5.16 18.09 6.34
C ALA A 211 5.52 19.59 6.41
N PRO A 212 6.73 20.00 5.96
CA PRO A 212 7.13 21.40 5.95
C PRO A 212 6.41 22.19 4.84
N ASP A 213 6.30 23.51 5.02
CA ASP A 213 5.97 24.41 3.93
C ASP A 213 7.19 24.61 3.05
N LEU A 214 7.07 24.33 1.76
CA LEU A 214 8.13 24.48 0.75
C LEU A 214 7.63 25.30 -0.43
N ALA A 215 8.56 25.89 -1.19
CA ALA A 215 8.20 26.76 -2.32
C ALA A 215 7.65 25.99 -3.52
N SER A 216 7.95 24.69 -3.66
CA SER A 216 7.50 23.86 -4.77
C SER A 216 7.70 22.37 -4.48
N ASP A 217 7.07 21.49 -5.30
CA ASP A 217 7.32 20.05 -5.31
C ASP A 217 8.79 19.73 -5.62
N GLU A 218 9.40 20.51 -6.50
CA GLU A 218 10.81 20.33 -6.88
C GLU A 218 11.76 20.65 -5.70
N GLU A 219 11.43 21.62 -4.85
CA GLU A 219 12.20 21.92 -3.64
C GLU A 219 12.16 20.73 -2.66
N ALA A 220 11.03 20.02 -2.57
CA ALA A 220 10.93 18.80 -1.75
C ALA A 220 11.94 17.73 -2.23
N ILE A 221 12.03 17.49 -3.52
CA ILE A 221 13.03 16.57 -4.10
C ILE A 221 14.44 17.02 -3.74
N GLN A 222 14.75 18.31 -3.85
CA GLN A 222 16.08 18.87 -3.56
C GLN A 222 16.47 18.67 -2.09
N TYR A 223 15.54 18.90 -1.13
CA TYR A 223 15.77 18.63 0.30
C TYR A 223 16.08 17.17 0.56
N ILE A 224 15.34 16.26 -0.07
CA ILE A 224 15.58 14.82 0.08
C ILE A 224 16.96 14.43 -0.46
N LEU A 225 17.33 14.91 -1.64
CA LEU A 225 18.65 14.61 -2.23
C LEU A 225 19.81 15.19 -1.41
N GLU A 226 19.61 16.38 -0.79
CA GLU A 226 20.58 16.97 0.15
C GLU A 226 20.68 16.12 1.43
N ALA A 227 19.56 15.64 1.98
CA ALA A 227 19.54 14.75 3.14
C ALA A 227 20.24 13.41 2.87
N VAL A 228 20.04 12.82 1.68
CA VAL A 228 20.76 11.60 1.25
C VAL A 228 22.26 11.82 1.26
N LYS A 229 22.75 12.94 0.69
CA LYS A 229 24.18 13.31 0.70
C LYS A 229 24.70 13.57 2.11
N ASN A 230 23.93 14.27 2.94
CA ASN A 230 24.32 14.58 4.33
C ASN A 230 24.41 13.32 5.20
N ALA A 231 23.66 12.26 4.87
CA ALA A 231 23.75 10.94 5.48
C ALA A 231 24.93 10.11 4.95
N GLY A 232 25.67 10.60 3.94
CA GLY A 232 26.84 9.91 3.38
C GLY A 232 26.56 8.98 2.22
N TYR A 233 25.38 9.08 1.60
CA TYR A 233 24.96 8.24 0.47
C TYR A 233 24.91 9.02 -0.84
N GLU A 234 24.96 8.27 -1.97
CA GLU A 234 25.00 8.83 -3.32
C GLU A 234 23.61 8.74 -3.98
N PRO A 235 22.94 9.91 -4.25
CA PRO A 235 21.68 9.93 -5.00
C PRO A 235 21.85 9.35 -6.40
N GLY A 236 20.87 8.55 -6.84
CA GLY A 236 20.89 7.89 -8.15
C GLY A 236 21.67 6.56 -8.19
N LYS A 237 22.39 6.24 -7.11
CA LYS A 237 23.13 4.98 -6.98
C LYS A 237 22.69 4.21 -5.72
N ASP A 238 22.82 4.80 -4.55
CA ASP A 238 22.41 4.20 -3.29
C ASP A 238 20.91 4.36 -3.07
N PHE A 239 20.38 5.53 -3.42
CA PHE A 239 18.97 5.88 -3.30
C PHE A 239 18.39 6.41 -4.60
N MET A 240 17.19 5.95 -4.93
CA MET A 240 16.31 6.55 -5.93
C MET A 240 15.15 7.26 -5.23
N ILE A 241 14.43 8.10 -5.98
CA ILE A 241 13.22 8.80 -5.53
C ILE A 241 12.00 8.12 -6.14
N ALA A 242 10.96 7.94 -5.35
CA ALA A 242 9.62 7.63 -5.81
C ALA A 242 8.65 8.74 -5.36
N MET A 243 7.59 8.94 -6.13
CA MET A 243 6.58 9.97 -5.86
C MET A 243 5.19 9.36 -5.99
N ASP A 244 4.26 9.84 -5.18
CA ASP A 244 2.82 9.64 -5.35
C ASP A 244 2.19 11.01 -5.63
N ALA A 245 1.74 11.19 -6.86
CA ALA A 245 1.13 12.45 -7.29
C ALA A 245 -0.32 12.58 -6.84
N ALA A 246 -1.04 11.46 -6.75
CA ALA A 246 -2.48 11.40 -6.48
C ALA A 246 -3.27 12.34 -7.41
N SER A 247 -2.98 12.30 -8.72
CA SER A 247 -3.46 13.29 -9.69
C SER A 247 -4.98 13.28 -9.90
N SER A 248 -5.69 12.27 -9.39
CA SER A 248 -7.16 12.28 -9.33
C SER A 248 -7.70 13.44 -8.47
N GLU A 249 -6.93 13.90 -7.47
CA GLU A 249 -7.24 15.09 -6.67
C GLU A 249 -7.08 16.42 -7.44
N TRP A 250 -6.42 16.39 -8.61
CA TRP A 250 -6.15 17.56 -9.44
C TRP A 250 -7.13 17.73 -10.60
N LYS A 251 -8.20 16.94 -10.66
CA LYS A 251 -9.22 16.98 -11.72
C LYS A 251 -9.69 18.41 -11.98
N GLY A 252 -9.59 18.85 -13.24
CA GLY A 252 -10.20 20.09 -13.73
C GLY A 252 -11.69 19.92 -14.04
N SER A 253 -12.21 20.87 -14.83
CA SER A 253 -13.64 20.87 -15.23
C SER A 253 -13.96 19.85 -16.31
N LYS A 254 -12.95 19.33 -17.03
CA LYS A 254 -13.09 18.37 -18.10
C LYS A 254 -12.03 17.28 -17.95
N LYS A 255 -12.32 16.10 -18.52
CA LYS A 255 -11.37 15.00 -18.63
C LYS A 255 -10.09 15.48 -19.31
N GLY A 256 -8.94 15.11 -18.74
CA GLY A 256 -7.62 15.52 -19.24
C GLY A 256 -7.23 16.97 -18.92
N GLU A 257 -7.97 17.65 -18.06
CA GLU A 257 -7.58 18.94 -17.45
C GLU A 257 -7.21 18.70 -15.98
N TYR A 258 -6.09 19.30 -15.56
CA TYR A 258 -5.55 19.23 -14.21
C TYR A 258 -5.31 20.62 -13.65
N VAL A 259 -5.63 20.82 -12.37
CA VAL A 259 -5.37 22.07 -11.65
C VAL A 259 -4.74 21.72 -10.31
N LEU A 260 -3.47 22.06 -10.14
CA LEU A 260 -2.77 21.83 -8.87
C LEU A 260 -3.41 22.70 -7.79
N PRO A 261 -3.95 22.10 -6.70
CA PRO A 261 -4.79 22.84 -5.75
C PRO A 261 -4.07 23.96 -5.00
N LYS A 262 -2.75 23.79 -4.76
CA LYS A 262 -1.93 24.69 -3.96
C LYS A 262 -1.17 25.68 -4.85
N ALA A 263 -0.51 25.20 -5.89
CA ALA A 263 0.22 26.07 -6.84
C ALA A 263 -0.70 26.81 -7.82
N GLY A 264 -1.94 26.34 -8.04
CA GLY A 264 -2.86 26.92 -9.03
C GLY A 264 -2.45 26.70 -10.49
N THR A 265 -1.40 25.93 -10.73
CA THR A 265 -0.91 25.63 -12.09
C THR A 265 -1.90 24.71 -12.79
N LYS A 266 -2.13 24.98 -14.08
CA LYS A 266 -3.03 24.18 -14.92
C LYS A 266 -2.24 23.42 -15.97
N PHE A 267 -2.69 22.19 -16.22
CA PHE A 267 -2.13 21.31 -17.23
C PHE A 267 -3.25 20.61 -18.02
N THR A 268 -2.99 20.33 -19.28
CA THR A 268 -3.61 19.23 -20.02
C THR A 268 -2.85 17.94 -19.73
N SER A 269 -3.42 16.77 -20.08
CA SER A 269 -2.71 15.47 -19.94
C SER A 269 -1.32 15.52 -20.61
N ALA A 270 -1.22 16.07 -21.81
CA ALA A 270 0.05 16.16 -22.55
C ALA A 270 1.07 17.08 -21.84
N GLU A 271 0.64 18.20 -21.30
CA GLU A 271 1.51 19.13 -20.55
C GLU A 271 1.96 18.51 -19.22
N LEU A 272 1.10 17.76 -18.54
CA LEU A 272 1.45 17.07 -17.30
C LEU A 272 2.43 15.91 -17.56
N ILE A 273 2.28 15.17 -18.65
CA ILE A 273 3.26 14.18 -19.12
C ILE A 273 4.62 14.82 -19.38
N GLU A 274 4.64 15.97 -20.06
CA GLU A 274 5.89 16.70 -20.32
C GLU A 274 6.53 17.23 -19.02
N HIS A 275 5.71 17.61 -18.03
CA HIS A 275 6.20 17.98 -16.69
C HIS A 275 6.92 16.80 -16.01
N TRP A 276 6.30 15.60 -16.00
CA TRP A 276 6.93 14.39 -15.45
C TRP A 276 8.22 14.03 -16.17
N LYS A 277 8.27 14.14 -17.50
CA LYS A 277 9.48 13.88 -18.30
C LYS A 277 10.64 14.76 -17.84
N LYS A 278 10.40 16.06 -17.68
CA LYS A 278 11.42 17.01 -17.22
C LYS A 278 11.96 16.68 -15.84
N LEU A 279 11.09 16.28 -14.91
CA LEU A 279 11.50 15.88 -13.57
C LEU A 279 12.34 14.59 -13.58
N VAL A 280 11.92 13.58 -14.36
CA VAL A 280 12.65 12.31 -14.51
C VAL A 280 14.02 12.50 -15.18
N GLU A 281 14.13 13.44 -16.13
CA GLU A 281 15.42 13.77 -16.77
C GLU A 281 16.37 14.49 -15.81
N LYS A 282 15.83 15.27 -14.88
CA LYS A 282 16.62 16.10 -13.96
C LYS A 282 17.02 15.41 -12.68
N TYR A 283 16.18 14.49 -12.17
CA TYR A 283 16.32 13.86 -10.86
C TYR A 283 16.29 12.34 -10.95
N PRO A 284 16.88 11.63 -9.97
CA PRO A 284 16.91 10.16 -9.96
C PRO A 284 15.55 9.56 -9.56
N ILE A 285 14.48 9.93 -10.25
CA ILE A 285 13.15 9.42 -10.06
C ILE A 285 13.03 8.07 -10.75
N ILE A 286 12.60 7.02 -10.02
CA ILE A 286 12.43 5.66 -10.53
C ILE A 286 10.97 5.22 -10.59
N SER A 287 10.07 5.88 -9.84
CA SER A 287 8.67 5.49 -9.75
C SER A 287 7.78 6.73 -9.57
N ILE A 288 6.66 6.77 -10.30
CA ILE A 288 5.60 7.76 -10.15
C ILE A 288 4.27 7.02 -10.04
N GLU A 289 3.56 7.23 -8.93
CA GLU A 289 2.25 6.68 -8.65
C GLU A 289 1.18 7.71 -9.00
N ASP A 290 0.10 7.25 -9.63
CA ASP A 290 -1.05 8.03 -10.07
C ASP A 290 -0.67 9.37 -10.72
N ALA A 291 0.24 9.28 -11.69
CA ALA A 291 0.76 10.44 -12.43
C ALA A 291 -0.32 11.17 -13.24
N LEU A 292 -1.46 10.54 -13.50
CA LEU A 292 -2.65 11.06 -14.15
C LEU A 292 -3.91 10.56 -13.45
N ASP A 293 -5.05 11.18 -13.74
CA ASP A 293 -6.36 10.79 -13.23
C ASP A 293 -6.74 9.34 -13.57
N GLU A 294 -7.46 8.68 -12.66
CA GLU A 294 -7.89 7.26 -12.75
C GLU A 294 -8.79 6.94 -13.95
N GLU A 295 -9.39 7.93 -14.61
CA GLU A 295 -10.22 7.78 -15.80
C GLU A 295 -9.58 8.38 -17.07
N ASP A 296 -8.36 8.92 -16.98
CA ASP A 296 -7.62 9.45 -18.14
C ASP A 296 -6.82 8.35 -18.86
N TRP A 297 -7.52 7.29 -19.29
CA TRP A 297 -6.92 6.11 -19.94
C TRP A 297 -6.07 6.45 -21.17
N GLU A 298 -6.49 7.45 -21.97
CA GLU A 298 -5.73 7.91 -23.15
C GLU A 298 -4.43 8.59 -22.75
N GLY A 299 -4.48 9.43 -21.71
CA GLY A 299 -3.29 10.04 -21.12
C GLY A 299 -2.34 8.98 -20.57
N TRP A 300 -2.86 7.96 -19.85
CA TRP A 300 -2.06 6.86 -19.34
C TRP A 300 -1.37 6.05 -20.44
N GLN A 301 -2.04 5.78 -21.56
CA GLN A 301 -1.42 5.13 -22.73
C GLN A 301 -0.24 5.95 -23.26
N GLN A 302 -0.44 7.27 -23.42
CA GLN A 302 0.62 8.16 -23.88
C GLN A 302 1.78 8.23 -22.88
N LEU A 303 1.49 8.42 -21.60
CA LEU A 303 2.49 8.45 -20.53
C LEU A 303 3.33 7.17 -20.51
N THR A 304 2.68 6.01 -20.58
CA THR A 304 3.36 4.71 -20.56
C THR A 304 4.25 4.53 -21.78
N LYS A 305 3.80 4.93 -22.95
CA LYS A 305 4.60 4.89 -24.18
C LYS A 305 5.85 5.76 -24.08
N GLU A 306 5.77 6.91 -23.43
CA GLU A 306 6.86 7.88 -23.36
C GLU A 306 7.85 7.62 -22.22
N LEU A 307 7.38 7.16 -21.07
CA LEU A 307 8.17 7.01 -19.85
C LEU A 307 8.27 5.59 -19.32
N GLY A 308 7.42 4.67 -19.73
CA GLY A 308 7.33 3.33 -19.12
C GLY A 308 8.60 2.48 -19.21
N ASP A 309 9.47 2.72 -20.17
CA ASP A 309 10.78 2.06 -20.26
C ASP A 309 11.81 2.62 -19.24
N LYS A 310 11.61 3.84 -18.74
CA LYS A 310 12.56 4.56 -17.88
C LYS A 310 12.12 4.60 -16.43
N VAL A 311 10.82 4.63 -16.19
CA VAL A 311 10.21 4.87 -14.87
C VAL A 311 9.09 3.88 -14.63
N GLN A 312 9.00 3.38 -13.40
CA GLN A 312 7.86 2.61 -12.94
C GLN A 312 6.64 3.55 -12.82
N LEU A 313 5.58 3.24 -13.54
CA LEU A 313 4.32 3.96 -13.57
C LEU A 313 3.27 3.14 -12.83
N VAL A 314 2.95 3.54 -11.62
CA VAL A 314 2.12 2.79 -10.68
C VAL A 314 0.68 3.28 -10.76
N GLY A 315 -0.25 2.34 -10.93
CA GLY A 315 -1.67 2.62 -10.74
C GLY A 315 -2.12 2.20 -9.33
N ASP A 316 -2.52 3.18 -8.51
CA ASP A 316 -3.26 3.00 -7.27
C ASP A 316 -4.76 3.20 -7.54
N ASP A 317 -5.24 4.43 -7.66
CA ASP A 317 -6.63 4.74 -8.02
C ASP A 317 -7.01 4.19 -9.40
N LEU A 318 -6.06 4.16 -10.33
CA LEU A 318 -6.27 3.59 -11.67
C LEU A 318 -6.76 2.13 -11.61
N PHE A 319 -6.20 1.30 -10.72
CA PHE A 319 -6.45 -0.14 -10.67
C PHE A 319 -7.22 -0.61 -9.43
N VAL A 320 -7.13 0.10 -8.32
CA VAL A 320 -7.77 -0.20 -7.01
C VAL A 320 -7.69 -1.68 -6.60
N THR A 321 -6.54 -2.33 -6.85
CA THR A 321 -6.32 -3.77 -6.60
C THR A 321 -7.36 -4.67 -7.30
N ASN A 322 -8.07 -4.15 -8.30
CA ASN A 322 -9.18 -4.82 -8.98
C ASN A 322 -8.72 -5.47 -10.29
N THR A 323 -8.95 -6.77 -10.44
CA THR A 323 -8.52 -7.56 -11.62
C THR A 323 -9.19 -7.12 -12.92
N GLU A 324 -10.44 -6.62 -12.89
CA GLU A 324 -11.13 -6.11 -14.09
C GLU A 324 -10.47 -4.82 -14.59
N ARG A 325 -10.17 -3.88 -13.68
CA ARG A 325 -9.49 -2.62 -14.02
C ARG A 325 -8.04 -2.88 -14.45
N LEU A 326 -7.34 -3.78 -13.77
CA LEU A 326 -5.99 -4.19 -14.14
C LEU A 326 -5.96 -4.82 -15.53
N ALA A 327 -6.89 -5.73 -15.84
CA ALA A 327 -7.00 -6.35 -17.17
C ALA A 327 -7.21 -5.31 -18.26
N LYS A 328 -8.09 -4.32 -18.03
CA LYS A 328 -8.29 -3.19 -18.95
C LYS A 328 -7.00 -2.38 -19.14
N GLY A 329 -6.27 -2.07 -18.07
CA GLY A 329 -5.01 -1.33 -18.16
C GLY A 329 -3.94 -2.12 -18.93
N ILE A 330 -3.82 -3.41 -18.71
CA ILE A 330 -2.91 -4.30 -19.44
C ILE A 330 -3.26 -4.31 -20.95
N GLU A 331 -4.54 -4.47 -21.29
CA GLU A 331 -5.01 -4.45 -22.68
C GLU A 331 -4.72 -3.13 -23.37
N LEU A 332 -4.93 -2.02 -22.68
CA LEU A 332 -4.69 -0.67 -23.19
C LEU A 332 -3.21 -0.24 -23.15
N GLY A 333 -2.36 -0.95 -22.43
CA GLY A 333 -0.95 -0.56 -22.24
C GLY A 333 -0.79 0.64 -21.30
N CYS A 334 -1.56 0.70 -20.22
CA CYS A 334 -1.58 1.78 -19.23
C CYS A 334 -0.83 1.39 -17.96
N GLY A 335 0.22 2.13 -17.61
CA GLY A 335 1.08 1.80 -16.47
C GLY A 335 1.98 0.59 -16.73
N ASN A 336 2.79 0.24 -15.74
CA ASN A 336 3.63 -0.96 -15.73
C ASN A 336 3.81 -1.55 -14.32
N SER A 337 3.04 -1.03 -13.35
CA SER A 337 3.01 -1.45 -11.97
C SER A 337 1.63 -1.23 -11.35
N ILE A 338 1.29 -2.02 -10.35
CA ILE A 338 0.06 -1.87 -9.56
C ILE A 338 0.40 -1.71 -8.07
N LEU A 339 -0.27 -0.78 -7.40
CA LEU A 339 -0.29 -0.73 -5.94
C LEU A 339 -1.32 -1.73 -5.42
N ILE A 340 -0.95 -2.50 -4.41
CA ILE A 340 -1.77 -3.57 -3.83
C ILE A 340 -2.20 -3.17 -2.42
N LYS A 341 -3.47 -2.88 -2.27
CA LYS A 341 -4.12 -2.55 -0.99
C LYS A 341 -5.24 -3.55 -0.72
N LEU A 342 -5.06 -4.45 0.25
CA LEU A 342 -6.02 -5.53 0.52
C LEU A 342 -7.45 -5.04 0.71
N ASN A 343 -7.64 -3.88 1.37
CA ASN A 343 -8.97 -3.35 1.66
C ASN A 343 -9.67 -2.71 0.45
N GLN A 344 -8.95 -2.37 -0.64
CA GLN A 344 -9.55 -1.87 -1.87
C GLN A 344 -10.37 -2.95 -2.59
N ILE A 345 -10.00 -4.21 -2.42
CA ILE A 345 -10.73 -5.37 -2.98
C ILE A 345 -11.46 -6.16 -1.90
N GLY A 346 -10.94 -6.23 -0.66
CA GLY A 346 -11.62 -6.73 0.51
C GLY A 346 -11.46 -8.22 0.82
N SER A 347 -10.52 -8.93 0.18
CA SER A 347 -10.17 -10.30 0.53
C SER A 347 -8.72 -10.64 0.19
N VAL A 348 -8.14 -11.62 0.89
CA VAL A 348 -6.79 -12.11 0.62
C VAL A 348 -6.74 -12.81 -0.74
N SER A 349 -7.70 -13.68 -1.06
CA SER A 349 -7.69 -14.46 -2.31
C SER A 349 -7.74 -13.56 -3.57
N GLU A 350 -8.61 -12.55 -3.60
CA GLU A 350 -8.68 -11.60 -4.72
C GLU A 350 -7.40 -10.76 -4.83
N THR A 351 -6.80 -10.40 -3.69
CA THR A 351 -5.49 -9.72 -3.67
C THR A 351 -4.39 -10.57 -4.30
N LEU A 352 -4.34 -11.88 -3.97
CA LEU A 352 -3.41 -12.81 -4.58
C LEU A 352 -3.60 -12.91 -6.10
N GLU A 353 -4.84 -12.93 -6.57
CA GLU A 353 -5.14 -12.97 -8.01
C GLU A 353 -4.72 -11.67 -8.73
N ALA A 354 -4.90 -10.51 -8.12
CA ALA A 354 -4.42 -9.25 -8.68
C ALA A 354 -2.89 -9.23 -8.84
N ILE A 355 -2.15 -9.68 -7.83
CA ILE A 355 -0.67 -9.78 -7.89
C ILE A 355 -0.24 -10.77 -8.98
N LYS A 356 -0.84 -11.95 -9.04
CA LYS A 356 -0.53 -12.97 -10.05
C LYS A 356 -0.81 -12.46 -11.48
N MET A 357 -1.93 -11.75 -11.67
CA MET A 357 -2.28 -11.15 -12.97
C MET A 357 -1.25 -10.10 -13.38
N ALA A 358 -0.85 -9.21 -12.47
CA ALA A 358 0.18 -8.20 -12.70
C ALA A 358 1.52 -8.84 -13.13
N HIS A 359 2.02 -9.79 -12.34
CA HIS A 359 3.28 -10.48 -12.63
C HIS A 359 3.25 -11.23 -13.97
N LYS A 360 2.12 -11.91 -14.29
CA LYS A 360 1.95 -12.60 -15.58
C LYS A 360 2.00 -11.64 -16.77
N ALA A 361 1.57 -10.41 -16.60
CA ALA A 361 1.61 -9.37 -17.63
C ALA A 361 2.96 -8.61 -17.68
N GLY A 362 3.92 -8.92 -16.80
CA GLY A 362 5.20 -8.22 -16.69
C GLY A 362 5.12 -6.91 -15.91
N TYR A 363 4.01 -6.65 -15.22
CA TYR A 363 3.88 -5.53 -14.29
C TYR A 363 4.56 -5.89 -12.96
N THR A 364 5.12 -4.91 -12.29
CA THR A 364 5.49 -5.04 -10.88
C THR A 364 4.25 -4.84 -9.99
N ALA A 365 4.31 -5.37 -8.78
CA ALA A 365 3.30 -5.15 -7.75
C ALA A 365 3.98 -4.59 -6.50
N ILE A 366 3.31 -3.70 -5.79
CA ILE A 366 3.82 -3.05 -4.58
C ILE A 366 2.83 -3.34 -3.46
N SER A 367 3.26 -4.08 -2.43
CA SER A 367 2.43 -4.28 -1.23
C SER A 367 2.33 -2.97 -0.46
N SER A 368 1.13 -2.50 -0.16
CA SER A 368 0.91 -1.17 0.39
C SER A 368 0.03 -1.15 1.63
N HIS A 369 0.36 -0.22 2.52
CA HIS A 369 -0.47 0.20 3.65
C HIS A 369 -1.63 1.11 3.21
N ARG A 370 -2.39 1.59 4.20
CA ARG A 370 -3.30 2.73 4.06
C ARG A 370 -2.92 3.83 5.06
N SER A 371 -3.50 5.02 4.91
CA SER A 371 -3.25 6.15 5.83
C SER A 371 -3.74 5.87 7.26
N GLY A 372 -4.86 5.17 7.44
CA GLY A 372 -5.32 4.65 8.72
C GLY A 372 -4.92 3.19 8.90
N GLU A 373 -3.85 2.95 9.65
CA GLU A 373 -3.27 1.63 9.88
C GLU A 373 -3.50 1.12 11.31
N THR A 374 -3.21 -0.17 11.48
CA THR A 374 -3.18 -0.85 12.79
C THR A 374 -1.80 -1.48 13.00
N ALA A 375 -1.61 -2.20 14.09
CA ALA A 375 -0.40 -2.98 14.35
C ALA A 375 -0.28 -4.24 13.48
N ASP A 376 -1.27 -4.56 12.63
CA ASP A 376 -1.25 -5.71 11.73
C ASP A 376 -0.08 -5.61 10.73
N THR A 377 0.61 -6.72 10.47
CA THR A 377 1.82 -6.79 9.63
C THR A 377 1.62 -7.63 8.37
N THR A 378 0.40 -8.00 8.03
CA THR A 378 0.07 -8.90 6.91
C THR A 378 0.69 -8.44 5.59
N ILE A 379 0.74 -7.13 5.32
CA ILE A 379 1.33 -6.59 4.09
C ILE A 379 2.84 -6.86 3.98
N ALA A 380 3.56 -6.99 5.09
CA ALA A 380 4.96 -7.37 5.10
C ALA A 380 5.14 -8.85 4.71
N ASP A 381 4.34 -9.74 5.31
CA ASP A 381 4.30 -11.16 4.94
C ASP A 381 3.88 -11.35 3.48
N LEU A 382 2.85 -10.62 3.01
CA LEU A 382 2.37 -10.65 1.63
C LEU A 382 3.46 -10.27 0.64
N ALA A 383 4.23 -9.22 0.93
CA ALA A 383 5.31 -8.75 0.06
C ALA A 383 6.36 -9.84 -0.19
N VAL A 384 6.75 -10.57 0.85
CA VAL A 384 7.71 -11.68 0.73
C VAL A 384 7.05 -12.91 0.12
N ALA A 385 5.83 -13.25 0.52
CA ALA A 385 5.08 -14.41 0.02
C ALA A 385 5.00 -14.43 -1.51
N LEU A 386 4.62 -13.32 -2.11
CA LEU A 386 4.40 -13.18 -3.56
C LEU A 386 5.61 -12.60 -4.29
N ASN A 387 6.75 -12.38 -3.60
CA ASN A 387 7.94 -11.76 -4.18
C ASN A 387 7.59 -10.44 -4.92
N THR A 388 6.79 -9.58 -4.30
CA THR A 388 6.43 -8.29 -4.91
C THR A 388 7.65 -7.38 -5.09
N CYS A 389 8.72 -7.68 -4.37
CA CYS A 389 10.00 -6.97 -4.40
C CYS A 389 9.93 -5.49 -3.98
N GLN A 390 8.76 -4.97 -3.66
CA GLN A 390 8.56 -3.59 -3.22
C GLN A 390 7.45 -3.52 -2.15
N ILE A 391 7.59 -2.59 -1.20
CA ILE A 391 6.58 -2.29 -0.17
C ILE A 391 6.49 -0.79 0.05
N LYS A 392 5.26 -0.26 0.12
CA LYS A 392 4.93 1.12 0.45
C LYS A 392 4.23 1.12 1.81
N THR A 393 4.93 1.49 2.89
CA THR A 393 4.35 1.44 4.24
C THR A 393 4.82 2.60 5.15
N GLY A 394 5.00 3.79 4.55
CA GLY A 394 5.27 5.03 5.27
C GLY A 394 6.74 5.23 5.63
N ALA A 395 6.99 6.18 6.50
CA ALA A 395 8.32 6.54 7.02
C ALA A 395 8.82 5.54 8.07
N PRO A 396 10.12 5.56 8.43
CA PRO A 396 10.65 4.82 9.59
C PRO A 396 10.27 5.51 10.92
N SER A 397 9.03 5.90 11.03
CA SER A 397 8.43 6.66 12.13
C SER A 397 6.96 6.26 12.28
N ARG A 398 6.40 6.35 13.50
CA ARG A 398 5.08 5.86 13.93
C ARG A 398 5.02 4.32 13.99
N SER A 399 4.54 3.81 15.13
CA SER A 399 4.63 2.39 15.49
C SER A 399 3.95 1.45 14.50
N GLU A 400 2.81 1.86 13.95
CA GLU A 400 2.06 1.08 12.98
C GLU A 400 2.77 0.93 11.63
N ARG A 401 3.66 1.87 11.27
CA ARG A 401 4.53 1.79 10.08
C ARG A 401 5.74 0.92 10.38
N VAL A 402 6.43 1.23 11.47
CA VAL A 402 7.65 0.53 11.91
C VAL A 402 7.37 -0.95 12.19
N ALA A 403 6.15 -1.32 12.64
CA ALA A 403 5.77 -2.72 12.84
C ALA A 403 5.97 -3.58 11.59
N LYS A 404 5.64 -3.07 10.39
CA LYS A 404 5.80 -3.77 9.12
C LYS A 404 7.29 -3.95 8.76
N TYR A 405 8.10 -2.90 8.97
CA TYR A 405 9.55 -2.99 8.75
C TYR A 405 10.22 -3.97 9.72
N ASN A 406 9.82 -3.95 11.00
CA ASN A 406 10.32 -4.89 11.99
C ASN A 406 9.92 -6.34 11.67
N GLN A 407 8.74 -6.57 11.09
CA GLN A 407 8.32 -7.88 10.60
C GLN A 407 9.23 -8.37 9.47
N LEU A 408 9.58 -7.49 8.53
CA LEU A 408 10.51 -7.84 7.44
C LEU A 408 11.91 -8.18 7.94
N LEU A 409 12.40 -7.53 9.02
CA LEU A 409 13.66 -7.91 9.68
C LEU A 409 13.59 -9.34 10.24
N ARG A 410 12.48 -9.72 10.89
CA ARG A 410 12.29 -11.09 11.40
C ARG A 410 12.25 -12.11 10.26
N ILE A 411 11.56 -11.77 9.16
CA ILE A 411 11.51 -12.65 7.98
C ILE A 411 12.89 -12.80 7.34
N GLU A 412 13.68 -11.71 7.24
CA GLU A 412 15.06 -11.78 6.74
C GLU A 412 15.93 -12.68 7.62
N GLU A 413 15.82 -12.56 8.95
CA GLU A 413 16.56 -13.40 9.90
C GLU A 413 16.15 -14.88 9.77
N GLU A 414 14.86 -15.17 9.64
CA GLU A 414 14.35 -16.53 9.46
C GLU A 414 14.79 -17.16 8.14
N LEU A 415 14.82 -16.38 7.05
CA LEU A 415 15.30 -16.84 5.75
C LEU A 415 16.82 -17.07 5.71
N GLY A 416 17.59 -16.35 6.54
CA GLY A 416 19.04 -16.45 6.59
C GLY A 416 19.69 -16.27 5.21
N ASP A 417 20.56 -17.21 4.81
CA ASP A 417 21.27 -17.17 3.52
C ASP A 417 20.33 -17.31 2.29
N SER A 418 19.08 -17.71 2.49
CA SER A 418 18.09 -17.77 1.41
C SER A 418 17.43 -16.43 1.11
N ALA A 419 17.61 -15.44 1.98
CA ALA A 419 17.04 -14.10 1.79
C ALA A 419 17.68 -13.40 0.59
N VAL A 420 16.86 -12.81 -0.26
CA VAL A 420 17.31 -12.03 -1.41
C VAL A 420 16.79 -10.60 -1.30
N TYR A 421 17.68 -9.62 -1.26
CA TYR A 421 17.33 -8.21 -1.42
C TYR A 421 17.54 -7.82 -2.89
N PRO A 422 16.45 -7.49 -3.63
CA PRO A 422 16.50 -7.43 -5.10
C PRO A 422 17.19 -6.18 -5.66
N GLN A 423 17.37 -5.11 -4.87
CA GLN A 423 17.96 -3.85 -5.33
C GLN A 423 17.26 -3.31 -6.59
N MET A 424 17.99 -2.84 -7.59
CA MET A 424 17.41 -2.37 -8.86
C MET A 424 16.65 -3.45 -9.65
N LYS A 425 16.83 -4.74 -9.33
CA LYS A 425 16.04 -5.81 -9.96
C LYS A 425 14.60 -5.88 -9.47
N ALA A 426 14.22 -5.05 -8.48
CA ALA A 426 12.84 -4.87 -8.06
C ALA A 426 11.97 -4.20 -9.13
N PHE A 427 12.58 -3.53 -10.11
CA PHE A 427 11.89 -2.75 -11.14
C PHE A 427 11.95 -3.44 -12.50
N ASN A 428 10.93 -3.19 -13.33
CA ASN A 428 10.83 -3.67 -14.71
C ASN A 428 11.24 -2.62 -15.76
N VAL A 429 11.98 -1.60 -15.37
CA VAL A 429 12.46 -0.53 -16.25
C VAL A 429 13.77 -0.94 -16.95
N LYS A 430 13.97 -0.43 -18.18
CA LYS A 430 15.20 -0.61 -18.94
C LYS A 430 16.19 0.48 -18.52
N LYS A 431 17.25 0.10 -17.86
CA LYS A 431 18.40 0.98 -17.54
C LYS A 431 19.66 0.48 -18.21
#